data_4b2bb3ff5a064522bcfc2b9e6bdd4353
#
_entry.id   4b2bb3ff5a064522bcfc2b9e6bdd4353
#
_cell.length_a   1.000
_cell.length_b   1.000
_cell.length_c   1.000
_cell.angle_alpha   90.00
_cell.angle_beta   90.00
_cell.angle_gamma   90.00
#
_symmetry.space_group_name_H-M   'P 1'
#
loop_
_entity.id
_entity.type
_entity.pdbx_description
1 polymer ?
#
loop_
_entity_poly.entity_id
_entity_poly.type
_entity_poly.pdbx_seq_one_letter_code
_entity_poly.pdbx_strand_id
1 'polypeptide(L)'
;MKRKERRKQIMNFGQAIEALKGSKKVARKGWNGKGMFVYYVPAGHFKSYTEIGKSIADKDDLVHYNPYFAIKNVNDTVSTWVPSINDCLAEDWYVVD
;
A
#
# COMPACT_ATOMS: atom_id res chain seq x y z
N MET A 1 -24.59 25.96 -9.38
CA MET A 1 -25.03 24.58 -9.50
C MET A 1 -24.35 23.70 -8.47
N LYS A 2 -25.16 22.95 -7.77
CA LYS A 2 -24.59 22.06 -6.76
C LYS A 2 -23.91 20.85 -7.42
N ARG A 3 -22.71 20.59 -6.97
CA ARG A 3 -21.98 19.45 -7.50
C ARG A 3 -22.50 18.17 -6.89
N LYS A 4 -22.84 17.22 -7.74
CA LYS A 4 -23.26 15.92 -7.25
C LYS A 4 -22.08 15.19 -6.65
N GLU A 5 -22.25 14.66 -5.47
CA GLU A 5 -21.22 13.90 -4.83
C GLU A 5 -20.92 12.64 -5.61
N ARG A 6 -19.65 12.42 -5.93
CA ARG A 6 -19.27 11.27 -6.71
C ARG A 6 -19.23 10.03 -5.84
N ARG A 7 -19.89 9.00 -6.29
CA ARG A 7 -19.88 7.72 -5.60
C ARG A 7 -18.53 7.04 -5.84
N LYS A 8 -17.93 6.49 -4.78
CA LYS A 8 -16.68 5.76 -4.93
C LYS A 8 -16.94 4.50 -5.73
N GLN A 9 -16.06 4.22 -6.67
CA GLN A 9 -16.14 3.02 -7.47
C GLN A 9 -15.68 1.83 -6.64
N ILE A 10 -16.49 0.77 -6.64
CA ILE A 10 -16.16 -0.48 -5.96
C ILE A 10 -15.40 -1.35 -6.95
N MET A 11 -14.31 -1.94 -6.47
CA MET A 11 -13.39 -2.70 -7.31
C MET A 11 -13.14 -4.08 -6.73
N ASN A 12 -12.76 -5.00 -7.58
CA ASN A 12 -12.17 -6.26 -7.14
C ASN A 12 -10.67 -6.04 -6.85
N PHE A 13 -10.00 -7.07 -6.33
CA PHE A 13 -8.61 -6.92 -5.94
C PHE A 13 -7.68 -6.71 -7.14
N GLY A 14 -7.98 -7.32 -8.27
CA GLY A 14 -7.19 -7.08 -9.49
C GLY A 14 -7.18 -5.61 -9.88
N GLN A 15 -8.35 -4.99 -9.82
CA GLN A 15 -8.45 -3.55 -10.10
C GLN A 15 -7.75 -2.73 -9.02
N ALA A 16 -7.82 -3.18 -7.77
CA ALA A 16 -7.11 -2.50 -6.67
C ALA A 16 -5.60 -2.53 -6.90
N ILE A 17 -5.07 -3.66 -7.37
CA ILE A 17 -3.65 -3.77 -7.68
C ILE A 17 -3.25 -2.78 -8.77
N GLU A 18 -4.07 -2.64 -9.82
CA GLU A 18 -3.77 -1.66 -10.87
C GLU A 18 -3.77 -0.24 -10.32
N ALA A 19 -4.70 0.07 -9.42
CA ALA A 19 -4.71 1.38 -8.77
C ALA A 19 -3.46 1.59 -7.92
N LEU A 20 -3.02 0.55 -7.20
CA LEU A 20 -1.80 0.61 -6.39
C LEU A 20 -0.58 0.89 -7.27
N LYS A 21 -0.46 0.20 -8.39
CA LYS A 21 0.65 0.44 -9.32
C LYS A 21 0.62 1.86 -9.89
N GLY A 22 -0.55 2.48 -9.94
CA GLY A 22 -0.71 3.87 -10.34
C GLY A 22 -0.50 4.86 -9.21
N SER A 23 0.06 4.41 -8.09
CA SER A 23 0.38 5.23 -6.92
C SER A 23 -0.84 5.79 -6.20
N LYS A 24 -1.94 5.04 -6.22
CA LYS A 24 -3.15 5.42 -5.50
C LYS A 24 -3.24 4.67 -4.18
N LYS A 25 -4.00 5.23 -3.26
CA LYS A 25 -4.29 4.58 -1.98
C LYS A 25 -5.57 3.78 -2.12
N VAL A 26 -5.58 2.55 -1.61
CA VAL A 26 -6.78 1.72 -1.67
C VAL A 26 -7.13 1.18 -0.29
N ALA A 27 -8.40 0.89 -0.09
CA ALA A 27 -8.88 0.31 1.16
C ALA A 27 -10.11 -0.53 0.84
N ARG A 28 -10.54 -1.32 1.82
CA ARG A 28 -11.77 -2.10 1.72
C ARG A 28 -12.85 -1.48 2.58
N LYS A 29 -14.08 -1.49 2.08
CA LYS A 29 -15.21 -1.01 2.87
C LYS A 29 -15.44 -1.85 4.12
N GLY A 30 -15.08 -3.14 4.07
CA GLY A 30 -15.25 -4.04 5.19
C GLY A 30 -14.23 -3.88 6.30
N TRP A 31 -13.20 -3.05 6.12
CA TRP A 31 -12.22 -2.84 7.17
C TRP A 31 -12.80 -2.01 8.31
N ASN A 32 -12.44 -2.41 9.54
CA ASN A 32 -12.97 -1.76 10.73
C ASN A 32 -12.27 -0.48 11.13
N GLY A 33 -11.08 -0.24 10.63
CA GLY A 33 -10.27 0.91 11.04
C GLY A 33 -10.49 2.10 10.15
N LYS A 34 -10.68 3.27 10.75
CA LYS A 34 -10.76 4.50 10.00
C LYS A 34 -9.38 4.97 9.60
N GLY A 35 -9.28 5.48 8.37
CA GLY A 35 -8.04 6.04 7.90
C GLY A 35 -6.98 5.03 7.49
N MET A 36 -7.32 3.75 7.48
CA MET A 36 -6.42 2.72 6.98
C MET A 36 -6.41 2.72 5.47
N PHE A 37 -5.25 2.55 4.89
CA PHE A 37 -5.16 2.33 3.45
C PHE A 37 -3.85 1.63 3.11
N VAL A 38 -3.85 1.00 1.95
CA VAL A 38 -2.67 0.34 1.40
C VAL A 38 -2.14 1.19 0.25
N TYR A 39 -0.83 1.22 0.11
CA TYR A 39 -0.19 1.92 -0.98
C TYR A 39 1.06 1.16 -1.43
N TYR A 40 1.55 1.50 -2.61
CA TYR A 40 2.66 0.84 -3.24
C TYR A 40 3.96 1.57 -2.93
N VAL A 41 4.99 0.82 -2.53
CA VAL A 41 6.33 1.37 -2.33
C VAL A 41 7.22 0.79 -3.42
N PRO A 42 7.73 1.62 -4.33
CA PRO A 42 8.57 1.13 -5.42
C PRO A 42 9.92 0.65 -4.91
N ALA A 43 10.59 -0.15 -5.73
CA ALA A 43 11.95 -0.58 -5.46
C ALA A 43 12.87 0.63 -5.31
N GLY A 44 13.90 0.48 -4.50
CA GLY A 44 14.83 1.58 -4.29
C GLY A 44 16.12 1.12 -3.63
N HIS A 45 17.05 2.04 -3.54
CA HIS A 45 18.35 1.79 -2.94
C HIS A 45 18.53 2.78 -1.80
N PHE A 46 18.72 2.28 -0.58
CA PHE A 46 18.77 3.15 0.60
C PHE A 46 19.84 2.67 1.57
N LYS A 47 20.37 3.60 2.34
CA LYS A 47 21.25 3.24 3.45
C LYS A 47 20.44 2.55 4.52
N SER A 48 21.04 1.51 5.12
CA SER A 48 20.37 0.78 6.18
C SER A 48 20.71 1.38 7.55
N TYR A 49 19.75 1.35 8.44
CA TYR A 49 19.98 1.71 9.83
C TYR A 49 20.45 0.51 10.66
N THR A 50 20.36 -0.70 10.12
CA THR A 50 20.72 -1.91 10.86
C THR A 50 22.09 -2.39 10.42
N GLU A 51 22.81 -3.01 11.35
CA GLU A 51 24.14 -3.59 11.04
C GLU A 51 24.01 -4.72 10.04
N ILE A 52 22.94 -5.51 10.13
CA ILE A 52 22.73 -6.60 9.17
C ILE A 52 22.52 -6.03 7.77
N GLY A 53 21.67 -4.99 7.64
CA GLY A 53 21.46 -4.34 6.35
C GLY A 53 22.75 -3.78 5.78
N LYS A 54 23.57 -3.15 6.63
CA LYS A 54 24.85 -2.61 6.18
C LYS A 54 25.76 -3.69 5.65
N SER A 55 25.69 -4.91 6.20
CA SER A 55 26.56 -6.00 5.80
C SER A 55 26.27 -6.53 4.39
N ILE A 56 25.07 -6.25 3.85
CA ILE A 56 24.68 -6.68 2.51
C ILE A 56 24.58 -5.52 1.52
N ALA A 57 25.03 -4.34 1.94
CA ALA A 57 24.99 -3.16 1.09
C ALA A 57 25.98 -3.28 -0.07
N ASP A 58 25.71 -2.52 -1.14
CA ASP A 58 26.60 -2.49 -2.30
C ASP A 58 27.81 -1.60 -2.03
N LYS A 59 28.61 -1.37 -3.07
CA LYS A 59 29.86 -0.59 -2.95
C LYS A 59 29.60 0.86 -2.54
N ASP A 60 28.40 1.35 -2.75
CA ASP A 60 28.04 2.71 -2.38
C ASP A 60 27.31 2.78 -1.04
N ASP A 61 27.34 1.69 -0.27
CA ASP A 61 26.72 1.57 1.04
C ASP A 61 25.20 1.65 0.97
N LEU A 62 24.63 1.13 -0.13
CA LEU A 62 23.17 1.15 -0.34
C LEU A 62 22.64 -0.27 -0.39
N VAL A 63 21.53 -0.50 0.31
CA VAL A 63 20.78 -1.76 0.25
C VAL A 63 19.72 -1.64 -0.82
N HIS A 64 19.60 -2.68 -1.63
CA HIS A 64 18.61 -2.71 -2.72
C HIS A 64 17.34 -3.36 -2.20
N TYR A 65 16.25 -2.61 -2.19
CA TYR A 65 14.95 -3.07 -1.70
C TYR A 65 14.02 -3.33 -2.87
N ASN A 66 13.36 -4.48 -2.83
CA ASN A 66 12.32 -4.80 -3.81
C ASN A 66 11.06 -3.99 -3.51
N PRO A 67 10.18 -3.81 -4.51
CA PRO A 67 8.92 -3.12 -4.25
C PRO A 67 8.02 -3.94 -3.33
N TYR A 68 7.14 -3.26 -2.61
CA TYR A 68 6.20 -3.94 -1.72
C TYR A 68 4.98 -3.07 -1.50
N PHE A 69 3.96 -3.67 -0.92
CA PHE A 69 2.80 -2.93 -0.45
C PHE A 69 2.99 -2.59 1.02
N ALA A 70 2.56 -1.39 1.39
CA ALA A 70 2.58 -0.94 2.78
C ALA A 70 1.15 -0.60 3.18
N ILE A 71 0.87 -0.74 4.47
CA ILE A 71 -0.41 -0.35 5.02
C ILE A 71 -0.19 0.74 6.08
N LYS A 72 -0.95 1.81 5.95
CA LYS A 72 -0.99 2.84 6.98
C LYS A 72 -2.09 2.43 7.95
N ASN A 73 -1.70 2.16 9.18
CA ASN A 73 -2.59 1.64 10.22
C ASN A 73 -3.41 2.75 10.86
N VAL A 74 -4.39 2.36 11.67
CA VAL A 74 -5.27 3.31 12.34
C VAL A 74 -4.50 4.30 13.20
N ASN A 75 -3.41 3.84 13.83
CA ASN A 75 -2.60 4.67 14.72
C ASN A 75 -1.50 5.43 13.99
N ASP A 76 -1.62 5.56 12.68
CA ASP A 76 -0.68 6.29 11.81
C ASP A 76 0.70 5.66 11.69
N THR A 77 0.87 4.43 12.14
CA THR A 77 2.10 3.68 11.86
C THR A 77 1.98 2.99 10.52
N VAL A 78 3.11 2.61 9.95
CA VAL A 78 3.16 1.93 8.66
C VAL A 78 3.81 0.56 8.84
N SER A 79 3.20 -0.44 8.22
CA SER A 79 3.73 -1.80 8.19
C SER A 79 3.80 -2.27 6.73
N THR A 80 4.66 -3.25 6.45
CA THR A 80 4.54 -3.95 5.17
C THR A 80 3.23 -4.72 5.17
N TRP A 81 2.65 -4.92 3.97
CA TRP A 81 1.33 -5.52 3.89
C TRP A 81 1.30 -6.64 2.85
N VAL A 82 0.67 -7.74 3.23
CA VAL A 82 0.41 -8.87 2.34
C VAL A 82 -1.09 -9.15 2.41
N PRO A 83 -1.76 -9.30 1.27
CA PRO A 83 -3.21 -9.57 1.30
C PRO A 83 -3.52 -10.95 1.84
N SER A 84 -4.58 -11.03 2.64
CA SER A 84 -5.14 -12.30 3.05
C SER A 84 -5.94 -12.90 1.87
N ILE A 85 -6.36 -14.15 2.02
CA ILE A 85 -7.26 -14.75 1.04
C ILE A 85 -8.53 -13.92 0.92
N ASN A 86 -9.06 -13.49 2.07
CA ASN A 86 -10.27 -12.66 2.07
C ASN A 86 -10.05 -11.34 1.34
N ASP A 87 -8.87 -10.74 1.48
CA ASP A 87 -8.55 -9.51 0.76
C ASP A 87 -8.49 -9.77 -0.75
N CYS A 88 -7.88 -10.87 -1.16
CA CYS A 88 -7.74 -11.21 -2.58
C CYS A 88 -9.09 -11.45 -3.24
N LEU A 89 -10.03 -12.03 -2.52
CA LEU A 89 -11.33 -12.38 -3.07
C LEU A 89 -12.40 -11.32 -2.82
N ALA A 90 -12.07 -10.27 -2.10
CA ALA A 90 -13.02 -9.21 -1.79
C ALA A 90 -13.37 -8.38 -3.03
N GLU A 91 -14.59 -7.89 -3.04
CA GLU A 91 -15.07 -7.05 -4.14
C GLU A 91 -15.54 -5.68 -3.61
N ASP A 92 -14.99 -5.29 -2.47
CA ASP A 92 -15.36 -4.03 -1.81
C ASP A 92 -14.17 -3.05 -1.72
N TRP A 93 -13.20 -3.21 -2.60
CA TRP A 93 -12.06 -2.31 -2.68
C TRP A 93 -12.47 -0.96 -3.27
N TYR A 94 -11.80 0.10 -2.85
CA TYR A 94 -12.04 1.43 -3.42
C TYR A 94 -10.79 2.29 -3.26
N VAL A 95 -10.68 3.31 -4.10
CA VAL A 95 -9.58 4.28 -4.03
C VAL A 95 -9.92 5.31 -2.95
N VAL A 96 -8.96 5.55 -2.08
CA VAL A 96 -9.08 6.56 -1.02
C VAL A 96 -8.59 7.89 -1.55
N ASP A 97 -9.36 8.92 -1.30
CA ASP A 97 -8.98 10.27 -1.73
C ASP A 97 -7.90 10.88 -0.86
#